data_0e9f1d938576dfc7a77b475363b0749f
#
_entry.id   0e9f1d938576dfc7a77b475363b0749f
#
_cell.length_a   1.000
_cell.length_b   1.000
_cell.length_c   1.000
_cell.angle_alpha   90.00
_cell.angle_beta   90.00
_cell.angle_gamma   90.00
#
_symmetry.space_group_name_H-M   'P 1'
#
loop_
_entity.id
_entity.type
_entity.pdbx_description
1 polymer ?
#
loop_
_entity_poly.entity_id
_entity_poly.type
_entity_poly.pdbx_seq_one_letter_code
_entity_poly.pdbx_strand_id
1 'polypeptide(L)'
;GYWELPERLNAAFLAAGLGEFDPARPALSLSGGERVKALLCAAFASDAAYLLLDEPTNHLDSGGREWLYRQLESWRGGALIASHDRELLGRMPRILELTPSALRSYGGSYADYQQQRDAERPAARAALCHAATERRRVRTRMQKEHDDCQRRSAKTLRTVDSLNIASFERVKYKGAARERPGTLLTQHREQNATLNHAVAQARERVEEDVPILFTLPGGRIAAGKQIWVAEQLCLAHSSAFPL
;
A
#
# COMPACT_ATOMS: atom_id res chain seq x y z
N GLY A 1 -17.51 -32.17 21.58
CA GLY A 1 -16.43 -33.14 21.86
C GLY A 1 -16.06 -33.95 20.65
N TYR A 2 -14.96 -34.70 20.68
CA TYR A 2 -14.46 -35.49 19.53
C TYR A 2 -15.47 -36.50 18.97
N TRP A 3 -16.39 -36.96 19.77
CA TRP A 3 -17.43 -37.92 19.39
C TRP A 3 -18.51 -37.35 18.46
N GLU A 4 -18.73 -36.06 18.48
CA GLU A 4 -19.71 -35.36 17.63
C GLU A 4 -19.11 -34.87 16.30
N LEU A 5 -17.78 -34.93 16.15
CA LEU A 5 -17.09 -34.39 14.96
C LEU A 5 -17.53 -35.06 13.64
N PRO A 6 -17.70 -36.40 13.57
CA PRO A 6 -18.19 -37.06 12.35
C PRO A 6 -19.60 -36.59 11.94
N GLU A 7 -20.49 -36.42 12.91
CA GLU A 7 -21.86 -35.94 12.65
C GLU A 7 -21.87 -34.49 12.20
N ARG A 8 -21.07 -33.65 12.84
CA ARG A 8 -20.88 -32.22 12.44
C ARG A 8 -20.28 -32.10 11.05
N LEU A 9 -19.28 -32.91 10.70
CA LEU A 9 -18.71 -32.97 9.37
C LEU A 9 -19.74 -33.43 8.34
N ASN A 10 -20.49 -34.48 8.62
CA ASN A 10 -21.51 -34.98 7.69
C ASN A 10 -22.59 -33.93 7.45
N ALA A 11 -23.06 -33.25 8.49
CA ALA A 11 -24.01 -32.15 8.37
C ALA A 11 -23.45 -30.98 7.53
N ALA A 12 -22.17 -30.64 7.75
CA ALA A 12 -21.48 -29.57 6.97
C ALA A 12 -21.31 -29.96 5.50
N PHE A 13 -20.97 -31.22 5.19
CA PHE A 13 -20.84 -31.74 3.83
C PHE A 13 -22.18 -31.72 3.09
N LEU A 14 -23.24 -32.18 3.72
CA LEU A 14 -24.59 -32.11 3.15
C LEU A 14 -25.03 -30.66 2.86
N ALA A 15 -24.77 -29.76 3.81
CA ALA A 15 -25.07 -28.33 3.63
C ALA A 15 -24.26 -27.67 2.53
N ALA A 16 -23.03 -28.14 2.27
CA ALA A 16 -22.15 -27.67 1.22
C ALA A 16 -22.45 -28.30 -0.18
N GLY A 17 -23.39 -29.26 -0.22
CA GLY A 17 -23.73 -29.97 -1.44
C GLY A 17 -22.68 -31.01 -1.88
N LEU A 18 -21.86 -31.50 -0.95
CA LEU A 18 -20.82 -32.50 -1.20
C LEU A 18 -21.31 -33.95 -1.07
N GLY A 19 -22.56 -34.16 -0.65
CA GLY A 19 -23.11 -35.46 -0.26
C GLY A 19 -22.71 -35.88 1.14
N GLU A 20 -22.86 -37.17 1.44
CA GLU A 20 -22.48 -37.72 2.75
C GLU A 20 -20.96 -37.75 2.92
N PHE A 21 -20.53 -37.49 4.15
CA PHE A 21 -19.10 -37.55 4.49
C PHE A 21 -18.61 -38.99 4.54
N ASP A 22 -17.72 -39.33 3.60
CA ASP A 22 -17.03 -40.63 3.58
C ASP A 22 -15.54 -40.44 3.88
N PRO A 23 -15.05 -40.85 5.08
CA PRO A 23 -13.65 -40.71 5.45
C PRO A 23 -12.72 -41.59 4.62
N ALA A 24 -13.22 -42.60 3.91
CA ALA A 24 -12.42 -43.45 3.03
C ALA A 24 -12.25 -42.88 1.61
N ARG A 25 -13.02 -41.84 1.24
CA ARG A 25 -12.94 -41.21 -0.08
C ARG A 25 -11.63 -40.45 -0.22
N PRO A 26 -10.79 -40.79 -1.22
CA PRO A 26 -9.53 -40.08 -1.44
C PRO A 26 -9.76 -38.59 -1.77
N ALA A 27 -9.07 -37.67 -1.10
CA ALA A 27 -9.19 -36.23 -1.38
C ALA A 27 -8.82 -35.86 -2.84
N LEU A 28 -7.98 -36.66 -3.50
CA LEU A 28 -7.61 -36.49 -4.90
C LEU A 28 -8.75 -36.77 -5.88
N SER A 29 -9.79 -37.51 -5.46
CA SER A 29 -10.98 -37.75 -6.28
C SER A 29 -11.94 -36.57 -6.32
N LEU A 30 -11.74 -35.57 -5.48
CA LEU A 30 -12.53 -34.36 -5.44
C LEU A 30 -12.04 -33.34 -6.47
N SER A 31 -12.95 -32.63 -7.10
CA SER A 31 -12.63 -31.44 -7.91
C SER A 31 -11.98 -30.34 -7.04
N GLY A 32 -11.37 -29.33 -7.67
CA GLY A 32 -10.77 -28.22 -6.95
C GLY A 32 -11.75 -27.49 -6.03
N GLY A 33 -12.97 -27.23 -6.51
CA GLY A 33 -14.03 -26.59 -5.73
C GLY A 33 -14.54 -27.47 -4.59
N GLU A 34 -14.73 -28.77 -4.84
CA GLU A 34 -15.13 -29.74 -3.77
C GLU A 34 -14.07 -29.86 -2.67
N ARG A 35 -12.77 -29.80 -3.03
CA ARG A 35 -11.68 -29.80 -2.04
C ARG A 35 -11.74 -28.55 -1.16
N VAL A 36 -11.93 -27.38 -1.74
CA VAL A 36 -12.06 -26.14 -0.97
C VAL A 36 -13.27 -26.19 -0.06
N LYS A 37 -14.44 -26.64 -0.56
CA LYS A 37 -15.65 -26.84 0.26
C LYS A 37 -15.39 -27.82 1.40
N ALA A 38 -14.72 -28.95 1.15
CA ALA A 38 -14.41 -29.95 2.18
C ALA A 38 -13.50 -29.40 3.28
N LEU A 39 -12.45 -28.62 2.92
CA LEU A 39 -11.58 -27.94 3.87
C LEU A 39 -12.33 -26.91 4.72
N LEU A 40 -13.21 -26.13 4.10
CA LEU A 40 -14.05 -25.17 4.81
C LEU A 40 -15.04 -25.88 5.75
N CYS A 41 -15.65 -27.00 5.33
CA CYS A 41 -16.49 -27.82 6.22
C CYS A 41 -15.71 -28.29 7.45
N ALA A 42 -14.47 -28.76 7.26
CA ALA A 42 -13.62 -29.17 8.38
C ALA A 42 -13.27 -27.99 9.31
N ALA A 43 -12.99 -26.82 8.74
CA ALA A 43 -12.71 -25.61 9.51
C ALA A 43 -13.92 -25.19 10.36
N PHE A 44 -15.13 -25.13 9.77
CA PHE A 44 -16.35 -24.76 10.48
C PHE A 44 -16.84 -25.84 11.47
N ALA A 45 -16.57 -27.11 11.20
CA ALA A 45 -16.89 -28.20 12.12
C ALA A 45 -15.92 -28.30 13.32
N SER A 46 -14.76 -27.64 13.24
CA SER A 46 -13.78 -27.61 14.32
C SER A 46 -14.27 -26.81 15.54
N ASP A 47 -13.68 -27.07 16.70
CA ASP A 47 -13.92 -26.27 17.92
C ASP A 47 -12.95 -25.05 17.98
N ALA A 48 -12.54 -24.53 16.84
CA ALA A 48 -11.62 -23.39 16.76
C ALA A 48 -12.27 -22.11 17.25
N ALA A 49 -11.56 -21.35 18.08
CA ALA A 49 -12.00 -20.02 18.51
C ALA A 49 -11.84 -18.96 17.41
N TYR A 50 -10.90 -19.18 16.48
CA TYR A 50 -10.57 -18.28 15.37
C TYR A 50 -10.37 -19.04 14.07
N LEU A 51 -10.86 -18.48 12.98
CA LEU A 51 -10.61 -18.94 11.62
C LEU A 51 -9.65 -17.97 10.90
N LEU A 52 -8.66 -18.53 10.20
CA LEU A 52 -7.80 -17.81 9.27
C LEU A 52 -8.08 -18.37 7.88
N LEU A 53 -8.65 -17.54 7.01
CA LEU A 53 -9.04 -17.94 5.66
C LEU A 53 -8.32 -17.05 4.64
N ASP A 54 -7.62 -17.70 3.72
CA ASP A 54 -6.92 -17.03 2.63
C ASP A 54 -7.62 -17.36 1.32
N GLU A 55 -8.20 -16.33 0.68
CA GLU A 55 -8.95 -16.41 -0.57
C GLU A 55 -9.98 -17.56 -0.61
N PRO A 56 -10.87 -17.68 0.39
CA PRO A 56 -11.75 -18.85 0.53
C PRO A 56 -12.82 -18.96 -0.55
N THR A 57 -13.03 -17.90 -1.34
CA THR A 57 -13.96 -17.87 -2.48
C THR A 57 -13.36 -18.43 -3.78
N ASN A 58 -12.02 -18.63 -3.81
CA ASN A 58 -11.36 -19.17 -4.98
C ASN A 58 -11.81 -20.61 -5.26
N HIS A 59 -12.04 -20.90 -6.50
CA HIS A 59 -12.55 -22.18 -7.01
C HIS A 59 -13.97 -22.56 -6.58
N LEU A 60 -14.69 -21.66 -5.88
CA LEU A 60 -16.09 -21.86 -5.54
C LEU A 60 -16.99 -21.34 -6.66
N ASP A 61 -17.99 -22.13 -7.01
CA ASP A 61 -19.12 -21.71 -7.83
C ASP A 61 -20.04 -20.74 -7.04
N SER A 62 -21.00 -20.14 -7.70
CA SER A 62 -21.96 -19.20 -7.05
C SER A 62 -22.68 -19.81 -5.86
N GLY A 63 -23.09 -21.09 -5.97
CA GLY A 63 -23.74 -21.80 -4.86
C GLY A 63 -22.80 -22.04 -3.68
N GLY A 64 -21.54 -22.37 -3.95
CA GLY A 64 -20.50 -22.54 -2.92
C GLY A 64 -20.14 -21.25 -2.22
N ARG A 65 -20.10 -20.12 -2.94
CA ARG A 65 -19.90 -18.78 -2.32
C ARG A 65 -21.03 -18.41 -1.39
N GLU A 66 -22.27 -18.56 -1.83
CA GLU A 66 -23.43 -18.25 -1.01
C GLU A 66 -23.53 -19.16 0.23
N TRP A 67 -23.14 -20.44 0.11
CA TRP A 67 -22.99 -21.33 1.25
C TRP A 67 -21.92 -20.81 2.22
N LEU A 68 -20.73 -20.44 1.71
CA LEU A 68 -19.65 -19.88 2.54
C LEU A 68 -20.10 -18.63 3.29
N TYR A 69 -20.80 -17.70 2.63
CA TYR A 69 -21.27 -16.45 3.25
C TYR A 69 -22.21 -16.76 4.42
N ARG A 70 -23.16 -17.67 4.24
CA ARG A 70 -24.07 -18.10 5.31
C ARG A 70 -23.33 -18.76 6.48
N GLN A 71 -22.29 -19.56 6.21
CA GLN A 71 -21.49 -20.16 7.26
C GLN A 71 -20.73 -19.10 8.07
N LEU A 72 -20.17 -18.10 7.42
CA LEU A 72 -19.46 -17.00 8.08
C LEU A 72 -20.42 -16.10 8.89
N GLU A 73 -21.62 -15.82 8.39
CA GLU A 73 -22.65 -15.06 9.11
C GLU A 73 -23.11 -15.81 10.39
N SER A 74 -23.17 -17.13 10.34
CA SER A 74 -23.54 -17.95 11.49
C SER A 74 -22.38 -18.23 12.45
N TRP A 75 -21.13 -17.94 12.02
CA TRP A 75 -19.95 -18.19 12.81
C TRP A 75 -19.86 -17.29 14.04
N ARG A 76 -19.70 -17.88 15.23
CA ARG A 76 -19.66 -17.13 16.50
C ARG A 76 -18.25 -16.84 17.00
N GLY A 77 -17.24 -17.49 16.41
CA GLY A 77 -15.84 -17.24 16.71
C GLY A 77 -15.28 -16.02 16.00
N GLY A 78 -14.01 -15.72 16.24
CA GLY A 78 -13.28 -14.72 15.45
C GLY A 78 -12.96 -15.27 14.06
N ALA A 79 -12.92 -14.40 13.06
CA ALA A 79 -12.45 -14.76 11.73
C ALA A 79 -11.57 -13.64 11.16
N LEU A 80 -10.44 -14.02 10.57
CA LEU A 80 -9.60 -13.15 9.76
C LEU A 80 -9.57 -13.72 8.35
N ILE A 81 -10.03 -12.94 7.39
CA ILE A 81 -10.24 -13.37 6.02
C ILE A 81 -9.46 -12.45 5.09
N ALA A 82 -8.52 -13.00 4.33
CA ALA A 82 -7.93 -12.31 3.20
C ALA A 82 -8.75 -12.64 1.95
N SER A 83 -9.29 -11.64 1.27
CA SER A 83 -10.07 -11.83 0.05
C SER A 83 -10.15 -10.58 -0.81
N HIS A 84 -10.32 -10.77 -2.11
CA HIS A 84 -10.66 -9.73 -3.08
C HIS A 84 -12.14 -9.78 -3.52
N ASP A 85 -12.91 -10.70 -2.97
CA ASP A 85 -14.34 -10.83 -3.25
C ASP A 85 -15.12 -9.70 -2.56
N ARG A 86 -15.63 -8.77 -3.37
CA ARG A 86 -16.33 -7.58 -2.88
C ARG A 86 -17.66 -7.91 -2.19
N GLU A 87 -18.31 -9.00 -2.59
CA GLU A 87 -19.55 -9.44 -1.96
C GLU A 87 -19.28 -9.97 -0.56
N LEU A 88 -18.25 -10.79 -0.41
CA LEU A 88 -17.78 -11.25 0.89
C LEU A 88 -17.35 -10.09 1.78
N LEU A 89 -16.53 -9.18 1.26
CA LEU A 89 -16.06 -7.98 2.00
C LEU A 89 -17.22 -7.08 2.41
N GLY A 90 -18.27 -6.97 1.57
CA GLY A 90 -19.48 -6.22 1.88
C GLY A 90 -20.28 -6.73 3.09
N ARG A 91 -20.12 -8.02 3.41
CA ARG A 91 -20.79 -8.68 4.55
C ARG A 91 -19.96 -8.61 5.85
N MET A 92 -18.70 -8.11 5.78
CA MET A 92 -17.81 -8.03 6.94
C MET A 92 -18.04 -6.74 7.73
N PRO A 93 -18.03 -6.81 9.08
CA PRO A 93 -18.25 -5.65 9.95
C PRO A 93 -17.02 -4.75 10.07
N ARG A 94 -15.86 -5.22 9.60
CA ARG A 94 -14.59 -4.50 9.70
C ARG A 94 -13.66 -4.89 8.55
N ILE A 95 -13.02 -3.90 7.95
CA ILE A 95 -12.02 -4.08 6.90
C ILE A 95 -10.64 -3.72 7.47
N LEU A 96 -9.66 -4.57 7.23
CA LEU A 96 -8.25 -4.30 7.53
C LEU A 96 -7.50 -4.12 6.22
N GLU A 97 -6.94 -2.96 6.02
CA GLU A 97 -6.10 -2.65 4.87
C GLU A 97 -4.63 -2.80 5.26
N LEU A 98 -3.95 -3.73 4.60
CA LEU A 98 -2.51 -3.91 4.76
C LEU A 98 -1.78 -3.12 3.69
N THR A 99 -1.01 -2.11 4.11
CA THR A 99 -0.12 -1.35 3.23
C THR A 99 1.34 -1.70 3.55
N PRO A 100 2.32 -1.38 2.68
CA PRO A 100 3.73 -1.64 2.97
C PRO A 100 4.24 -1.00 4.27
N SER A 101 3.62 0.10 4.70
CA SER A 101 4.05 0.88 5.88
C SER A 101 3.15 0.75 7.09
N ALA A 102 1.90 0.24 6.95
CA ALA A 102 0.93 0.24 8.04
C ALA A 102 -0.20 -0.78 7.85
N LEU A 103 -0.80 -1.18 8.98
CA LEU A 103 -2.10 -1.85 9.02
C LEU A 103 -3.15 -0.83 9.47
N ARG A 104 -4.16 -0.61 8.63
CA ARG A 104 -5.27 0.31 8.91
C ARG A 104 -6.56 -0.46 9.12
N SER A 105 -7.36 -0.04 10.10
CA SER A 105 -8.65 -0.67 10.41
C SER A 105 -9.79 0.30 10.11
N TYR A 106 -10.73 -0.16 9.31
CA TYR A 106 -11.94 0.58 8.95
C TYR A 106 -13.15 -0.17 9.51
N GLY A 107 -13.99 0.52 10.27
CA GLY A 107 -15.27 -0.01 10.73
C GLY A 107 -16.35 0.22 9.67
N GLY A 108 -17.34 -0.68 9.63
CA GLY A 108 -18.41 -0.61 8.65
C GLY A 108 -18.23 -1.55 7.46
N SER A 109 -19.06 -1.39 6.45
CA SER A 109 -19.06 -2.20 5.24
C SER A 109 -17.89 -1.86 4.30
N TYR A 110 -17.67 -2.70 3.30
CA TYR A 110 -16.73 -2.42 2.23
C TYR A 110 -17.05 -1.12 1.46
N ALA A 111 -18.33 -0.78 1.35
CA ALA A 111 -18.75 0.49 0.73
C ALA A 111 -18.31 1.70 1.57
N ASP A 112 -18.44 1.62 2.90
CA ASP A 112 -17.96 2.68 3.80
C ASP A 112 -16.45 2.85 3.71
N TYR A 113 -15.70 1.72 3.67
CA TYR A 113 -14.28 1.72 3.42
C TYR A 113 -13.91 2.41 2.10
N GLN A 114 -14.58 2.06 1.00
CA GLN A 114 -14.33 2.70 -0.30
C GLN A 114 -14.58 4.20 -0.25
N GLN A 115 -15.69 4.63 0.36
CA GLN A 115 -16.02 6.05 0.49
C GLN A 115 -14.98 6.82 1.29
N GLN A 116 -14.52 6.27 2.41
CA GLN A 116 -13.47 6.88 3.23
C GLN A 116 -12.15 6.97 2.45
N ARG A 117 -11.75 5.90 1.79
CA ARG A 117 -10.55 5.85 0.97
C ARG A 117 -10.58 6.85 -0.18
N ASP A 118 -11.71 6.96 -0.88
CA ASP A 118 -11.88 7.91 -1.98
C ASP A 118 -11.88 9.37 -1.49
N ALA A 119 -12.31 9.63 -0.26
CA ALA A 119 -12.21 10.95 0.36
C ALA A 119 -10.77 11.28 0.81
N GLU A 120 -10.00 10.31 1.29
CA GLU A 120 -8.62 10.49 1.74
C GLU A 120 -7.62 10.67 0.58
N ARG A 121 -7.83 10.00 -0.55
CA ARG A 121 -6.93 10.05 -1.71
C ARG A 121 -6.67 11.46 -2.26
N PRO A 122 -7.68 12.31 -2.51
CA PRO A 122 -7.44 13.67 -2.99
C PRO A 122 -6.64 14.50 -1.99
N ALA A 123 -6.92 14.36 -0.70
CA ALA A 123 -6.20 15.08 0.36
C ALA A 123 -4.73 14.64 0.44
N ALA A 124 -4.44 13.36 0.35
CA ALA A 124 -3.09 12.83 0.31
C ALA A 124 -2.30 13.31 -0.93
N ARG A 125 -2.93 13.29 -2.11
CA ARG A 125 -2.34 13.83 -3.35
C ARG A 125 -2.08 15.32 -3.26
N ALA A 126 -3.00 16.10 -2.71
CA ALA A 126 -2.82 17.53 -2.49
C ALA A 126 -1.67 17.82 -1.51
N ALA A 127 -1.57 17.07 -0.42
CA ALA A 127 -0.48 17.19 0.55
C ALA A 127 0.88 16.88 -0.08
N LEU A 128 0.98 15.84 -0.92
CA LEU A 128 2.20 15.53 -1.65
C LEU A 128 2.59 16.64 -2.63
N CYS A 129 1.64 17.15 -3.39
CA CYS A 129 1.85 18.25 -4.33
C CYS A 129 2.33 19.51 -3.59
N HIS A 130 1.71 19.85 -2.46
CA HIS A 130 2.11 20.96 -1.62
C HIS A 130 3.54 20.79 -1.08
N ALA A 131 3.86 19.64 -0.49
CA ALA A 131 5.19 19.36 0.04
C ALA A 131 6.27 19.41 -1.06
N ALA A 132 6.00 18.86 -2.24
CA ALA A 132 6.91 18.89 -3.40
C ALA A 132 7.14 20.34 -3.91
N THR A 133 6.07 21.12 -3.97
CA THR A 133 6.14 22.54 -4.41
C THR A 133 6.93 23.37 -3.40
N GLU A 134 6.67 23.21 -2.12
CA GLU A 134 7.40 23.93 -1.06
C GLU A 134 8.89 23.55 -1.05
N ARG A 135 9.21 22.27 -1.20
CA ARG A 135 10.60 21.82 -1.35
C ARG A 135 11.28 22.51 -2.54
N ARG A 136 10.62 22.60 -3.70
CA ARG A 136 11.16 23.25 -4.89
C ARG A 136 11.39 24.75 -4.64
N ARG A 137 10.41 25.42 -4.02
CA ARG A 137 10.47 26.85 -3.69
C ARG A 137 11.64 27.17 -2.74
N VAL A 138 11.75 26.38 -1.66
CA VAL A 138 12.82 26.57 -0.67
C VAL A 138 14.18 26.29 -1.29
N ARG A 139 14.31 25.23 -2.08
CA ARG A 139 15.57 24.92 -2.80
C ARG A 139 16.02 26.05 -3.73
N THR A 140 15.09 26.66 -4.46
CA THR A 140 15.41 27.82 -5.34
C THR A 140 15.87 29.01 -4.52
N ARG A 141 15.22 29.28 -3.36
CA ARG A 141 15.62 30.35 -2.46
C ARG A 141 17.01 30.11 -1.87
N MET A 142 17.27 28.89 -1.38
CA MET A 142 18.58 28.51 -0.87
C MET A 142 19.71 28.67 -1.88
N GLN A 143 19.46 28.28 -3.13
CA GLN A 143 20.43 28.46 -4.20
C GLN A 143 20.76 29.97 -4.41
N LYS A 144 19.74 30.81 -4.45
CA LYS A 144 19.92 32.25 -4.58
C LYS A 144 20.68 32.85 -3.40
N GLU A 145 20.34 32.46 -2.18
CA GLU A 145 21.04 32.89 -0.95
C GLU A 145 22.51 32.46 -0.94
N HIS A 146 22.78 31.24 -1.42
CA HIS A 146 24.15 30.72 -1.56
C HIS A 146 24.94 31.54 -2.58
N ASP A 147 24.39 31.80 -3.76
CA ASP A 147 25.05 32.56 -4.84
C ASP A 147 25.33 34.00 -4.37
N ASP A 148 24.37 34.64 -3.70
CA ASP A 148 24.53 35.97 -3.14
C ASP A 148 25.57 36.02 -2.03
N CYS A 149 25.62 35.00 -1.17
CA CYS A 149 26.64 34.86 -0.13
C CYS A 149 28.05 34.72 -0.74
N GLN A 150 28.19 33.87 -1.76
CA GLN A 150 29.46 33.69 -2.45
C GLN A 150 29.93 34.99 -3.13
N ARG A 151 29.01 35.70 -3.82
CA ARG A 151 29.33 36.97 -4.45
C ARG A 151 29.80 38.03 -3.45
N ARG A 152 29.10 38.14 -2.29
CA ARG A 152 29.49 39.08 -1.21
C ARG A 152 30.85 38.71 -0.61
N SER A 153 31.06 37.41 -0.33
CA SER A 153 32.35 36.93 0.19
C SER A 153 33.49 37.21 -0.77
N ALA A 154 33.31 36.91 -2.04
CA ALA A 154 34.30 37.18 -3.08
C ALA A 154 34.61 38.70 -3.21
N LYS A 155 33.57 39.56 -3.14
CA LYS A 155 33.74 41.02 -3.13
C LYS A 155 34.55 41.48 -1.91
N THR A 156 34.19 41.01 -0.72
CA THR A 156 34.91 41.31 0.54
C THR A 156 36.39 40.91 0.45
N LEU A 157 36.68 39.70 -0.03
CA LEU A 157 38.05 39.22 -0.18
C LEU A 157 38.88 40.07 -1.12
N ARG A 158 38.28 40.60 -2.22
CA ARG A 158 38.98 41.49 -3.17
C ARG A 158 39.22 42.88 -2.60
N THR A 159 38.29 43.40 -1.78
CA THR A 159 38.30 44.81 -1.35
C THR A 159 39.09 44.98 -0.04
N VAL A 160 39.17 43.94 0.81
CA VAL A 160 39.82 44.03 2.14
C VAL A 160 41.30 44.46 2.04
N ASP A 161 42.00 44.06 0.99
CA ASP A 161 43.42 44.40 0.82
C ASP A 161 43.63 45.89 0.46
N SER A 162 42.64 46.54 -0.12
CA SER A 162 42.70 47.97 -0.45
C SER A 162 42.19 48.89 0.66
N LEU A 163 41.66 48.35 1.74
CA LEU A 163 41.19 49.13 2.89
C LEU A 163 42.33 49.55 3.80
N ASN A 164 42.31 50.84 4.24
CA ASN A 164 43.27 51.36 5.23
C ASN A 164 42.87 50.95 6.68
N ILE A 165 43.00 49.64 6.99
CA ILE A 165 42.65 49.05 8.29
C ILE A 165 43.86 48.30 8.86
N ALA A 166 43.83 48.06 10.19
CA ALA A 166 44.89 47.30 10.86
C ALA A 166 45.02 45.87 10.31
N SER A 167 46.22 45.33 10.31
CA SER A 167 46.52 44.01 9.80
C SER A 167 45.67 42.90 10.42
N PHE A 168 45.44 42.95 11.73
CA PHE A 168 44.62 41.95 12.43
C PHE A 168 43.11 42.04 12.04
N GLU A 169 42.63 43.21 11.73
CA GLU A 169 41.26 43.38 11.24
C GLU A 169 41.08 42.81 9.85
N ARG A 170 42.08 42.96 8.95
CA ARG A 170 42.07 42.32 7.64
C ARG A 170 41.94 40.80 7.76
N VAL A 171 42.71 40.16 8.65
CA VAL A 171 42.63 38.73 8.91
C VAL A 171 41.24 38.31 9.39
N LYS A 172 40.66 39.08 10.31
CA LYS A 172 39.31 38.85 10.83
C LYS A 172 38.26 38.91 9.72
N TYR A 173 38.27 39.94 8.89
CA TYR A 173 37.33 40.10 7.77
C TYR A 173 37.49 39.00 6.74
N LYS A 174 38.73 38.61 6.40
CA LYS A 174 38.98 37.47 5.47
C LYS A 174 38.55 36.15 6.05
N GLY A 175 38.76 35.91 7.35
CA GLY A 175 38.28 34.74 8.06
C GLY A 175 36.76 34.60 7.98
N ALA A 176 36.06 35.64 8.43
CA ALA A 176 34.59 35.70 8.40
C ALA A 176 34.00 35.52 6.98
N ALA A 177 34.65 36.10 5.95
CA ALA A 177 34.22 35.94 4.57
C ALA A 177 34.40 34.52 4.03
N ARG A 178 35.39 33.75 4.54
CA ARG A 178 35.61 32.35 4.18
C ARG A 178 34.67 31.38 4.91
N GLU A 179 34.33 31.65 6.16
CA GLU A 179 33.49 30.80 7.01
C GLU A 179 32.00 30.87 6.68
N ARG A 180 31.50 32.09 6.34
CA ARG A 180 30.07 32.32 6.06
C ARG A 180 29.44 31.36 5.06
N PRO A 181 30.05 31.07 3.89
CA PRO A 181 29.48 30.13 2.94
C PRO A 181 29.36 28.70 3.50
N GLY A 182 30.32 28.28 4.35
CA GLY A 182 30.31 26.97 4.99
C GLY A 182 29.15 26.80 6.01
N THR A 183 28.95 27.79 6.86
CA THR A 183 27.86 27.78 7.84
C THR A 183 26.49 27.77 7.14
N LEU A 184 26.33 28.58 6.09
CA LEU A 184 25.10 28.59 5.30
C LEU A 184 24.81 27.25 4.65
N LEU A 185 25.83 26.58 4.12
CA LEU A 185 25.72 25.25 3.51
C LEU A 185 25.24 24.20 4.52
N THR A 186 25.71 24.24 5.75
CA THR A 186 25.30 23.32 6.82
C THR A 186 23.81 23.53 7.15
N GLN A 187 23.38 24.77 7.35
CA GLN A 187 21.97 25.10 7.59
C GLN A 187 21.07 24.66 6.41
N HIS A 188 21.50 24.88 5.17
CA HIS A 188 20.75 24.43 4.00
C HIS A 188 20.65 22.91 3.91
N ARG A 189 21.68 22.15 4.35
CA ARG A 189 21.62 20.67 4.38
C ARG A 189 20.57 20.17 5.37
N GLU A 190 20.52 20.74 6.56
CA GLU A 190 19.55 20.38 7.59
C GLU A 190 18.11 20.66 7.13
N GLN A 191 17.88 21.85 6.57
CA GLN A 191 16.56 22.20 6.02
C GLN A 191 16.16 21.31 4.83
N ASN A 192 17.09 20.96 3.95
CA ASN A 192 16.82 20.02 2.85
C ASN A 192 16.48 18.62 3.36
N ALA A 193 17.13 18.16 4.44
CA ALA A 193 16.83 16.87 5.05
C ALA A 193 15.40 16.84 5.60
N THR A 194 14.96 17.88 6.31
CA THR A 194 13.58 17.97 6.83
C THR A 194 12.53 18.02 5.72
N LEU A 195 12.79 18.78 4.66
CA LEU A 195 11.88 18.86 3.50
C LEU A 195 11.80 17.54 2.72
N ASN A 196 12.93 16.85 2.55
CA ASN A 196 12.95 15.53 1.92
C ASN A 196 12.17 14.51 2.74
N HIS A 197 12.30 14.53 4.07
CA HIS A 197 11.53 13.68 4.97
C HIS A 197 10.03 13.97 4.89
N ALA A 198 9.63 15.24 4.85
CA ALA A 198 8.21 15.62 4.69
C ALA A 198 7.63 15.13 3.35
N VAL A 199 8.39 15.24 2.24
CA VAL A 199 7.96 14.71 0.94
C VAL A 199 7.88 13.18 0.96
N ALA A 200 8.84 12.48 1.58
CA ALA A 200 8.81 11.04 1.72
C ALA A 200 7.58 10.56 2.50
N GLN A 201 7.29 11.19 3.65
CA GLN A 201 6.09 10.89 4.43
C GLN A 201 4.79 11.17 3.66
N ALA A 202 4.74 12.27 2.90
CA ALA A 202 3.57 12.57 2.08
C ALA A 202 3.40 11.55 0.94
N ARG A 203 4.51 11.04 0.38
CA ARG A 203 4.51 10.02 -0.67
C ARG A 203 4.02 8.67 -0.16
N GLU A 204 4.41 8.26 1.03
CA GLU A 204 3.95 7.02 1.66
C GLU A 204 2.43 6.97 1.87
N ARG A 205 1.78 8.14 1.98
CA ARG A 205 0.32 8.25 2.12
C ARG A 205 -0.43 8.20 0.79
N VAL A 206 0.28 8.42 -0.31
CA VAL A 206 -0.29 8.36 -1.66
C VAL A 206 -0.04 6.97 -2.19
N GLU A 207 -1.10 6.16 -2.33
CA GLU A 207 -1.01 4.94 -3.12
C GLU A 207 -0.74 5.32 -4.58
N GLU A 208 0.36 4.86 -5.09
CA GLU A 208 0.64 4.96 -6.52
C GLU A 208 -0.29 3.96 -7.22
N ASP A 209 -1.28 4.45 -7.97
CA ASP A 209 -1.95 3.65 -8.99
C ASP A 209 -0.88 3.36 -10.06
N VAL A 210 -0.19 2.24 -9.91
CA VAL A 210 0.77 1.79 -10.92
C VAL A 210 -0.04 1.39 -12.14
N PRO A 211 0.03 2.11 -13.27
CA PRO A 211 -0.66 1.67 -14.47
C PRO A 211 -0.06 0.34 -14.91
N ILE A 212 -0.90 -0.68 -15.05
CA ILE A 212 -0.49 -1.98 -15.55
C ILE A 212 -0.30 -1.84 -17.05
N LEU A 213 0.94 -1.72 -17.50
CA LEU A 213 1.30 -1.68 -18.90
C LEU A 213 1.57 -3.09 -19.40
N PHE A 214 0.68 -3.61 -20.25
CA PHE A 214 0.91 -4.86 -20.95
C PHE A 214 1.58 -4.57 -22.30
N THR A 215 2.79 -5.06 -22.46
CA THR A 215 3.44 -5.11 -23.77
C THR A 215 3.26 -6.50 -24.35
N LEU A 216 2.40 -6.65 -25.34
CA LEU A 216 2.23 -7.90 -26.06
C LEU A 216 3.32 -8.01 -27.12
N PRO A 217 4.18 -9.06 -27.10
CA PRO A 217 5.19 -9.21 -28.13
C PRO A 217 4.54 -9.59 -29.48
N GLY A 218 4.72 -8.71 -30.45
CA GLY A 218 4.80 -9.07 -31.86
C GLY A 218 3.56 -9.53 -32.60
N GLY A 219 2.38 -8.97 -32.35
CA GLY A 219 1.24 -9.14 -33.25
C GLY A 219 0.98 -7.88 -34.08
N ARG A 220 1.05 -7.95 -35.43
CA ARG A 220 0.53 -6.88 -36.29
C ARG A 220 -1.01 -6.94 -36.23
N ILE A 221 -1.57 -6.05 -35.40
CA ILE A 221 -3.00 -5.90 -35.26
C ILE A 221 -3.43 -4.77 -36.19
N ALA A 222 -4.46 -5.00 -37.01
CA ALA A 222 -5.02 -3.97 -37.88
C ALA A 222 -5.51 -2.79 -37.03
N ALA A 223 -5.19 -1.56 -37.43
CA ALA A 223 -5.60 -0.35 -36.76
C ALA A 223 -7.14 -0.35 -36.56
N GLY A 224 -7.61 -0.10 -35.35
CA GLY A 224 -9.02 -0.05 -34.99
C GLY A 224 -9.66 -1.35 -34.51
N LYS A 225 -8.93 -2.45 -34.40
CA LYS A 225 -9.45 -3.70 -33.85
C LYS A 225 -9.19 -3.76 -32.35
N GLN A 226 -10.24 -3.68 -31.56
CA GLN A 226 -10.20 -3.85 -30.10
C GLN A 226 -10.03 -5.34 -29.79
N ILE A 227 -8.89 -5.74 -29.20
CA ILE A 227 -8.56 -7.15 -28.95
C ILE A 227 -8.95 -7.54 -27.54
N TRP A 228 -8.81 -6.61 -26.62
CA TRP A 228 -9.09 -6.83 -25.22
C TRP A 228 -9.36 -5.52 -24.50
N VAL A 229 -10.34 -5.52 -23.61
CA VAL A 229 -10.63 -4.40 -22.71
C VAL A 229 -10.62 -4.98 -21.30
N ALA A 230 -9.72 -4.49 -20.46
CA ALA A 230 -9.69 -4.82 -19.06
C ALA A 230 -10.21 -3.65 -18.24
N GLU A 231 -11.41 -3.80 -17.69
CA GLU A 231 -11.93 -2.90 -16.68
C GLU A 231 -11.62 -3.49 -15.30
N GLN A 232 -10.87 -2.75 -14.49
CA GLN A 232 -10.52 -3.11 -13.10
C GLN A 232 -9.74 -4.42 -12.93
N LEU A 233 -8.53 -4.49 -13.44
CA LEU A 233 -7.61 -5.61 -13.22
C LEU A 233 -6.98 -5.48 -11.82
N CYS A 234 -7.30 -6.42 -10.92
CA CYS A 234 -6.60 -6.56 -9.63
C CYS A 234 -5.59 -7.70 -9.74
N LEU A 235 -4.32 -7.40 -9.51
CA LEU A 235 -3.29 -8.43 -9.37
C LEU A 235 -3.33 -8.98 -7.94
N ALA A 236 -3.55 -10.27 -7.80
CA ALA A 236 -3.64 -10.95 -6.50
C ALA A 236 -2.30 -10.99 -5.73
N HIS A 237 -1.17 -10.74 -6.39
CA HIS A 237 0.17 -10.73 -5.77
C HIS A 237 1.02 -9.63 -6.39
N SER A 238 1.22 -8.55 -5.66
CA SER A 238 2.26 -7.56 -5.98
C SER A 238 3.59 -7.93 -5.29
N SER A 239 4.05 -9.16 -5.42
CA SER A 239 5.43 -9.48 -5.10
C SER A 239 6.24 -9.32 -6.37
N ALA A 240 6.91 -8.16 -6.47
CA ALA A 240 8.13 -7.94 -7.23
C ALA A 240 8.20 -8.65 -8.59
N PHE A 241 7.70 -8.00 -9.64
CA PHE A 241 8.41 -8.12 -10.90
C PHE A 241 9.55 -7.09 -10.88
N PRO A 242 10.83 -7.51 -10.85
CA PRO A 242 11.91 -6.62 -11.18
C PRO A 242 11.77 -6.26 -12.66
N LEU A 243 11.78 -4.97 -12.94
CA LEU A 243 12.01 -4.44 -14.27
C LEU A 243 13.43 -4.77 -14.72
#